data_f273d0264565941c9969342e10077536
#
_entry.id   f273d0264565941c9969342e10077536
#
_cell.length_a   1.000
_cell.length_b   1.000
_cell.length_c   1.000
_cell.angle_alpha   90.00
_cell.angle_beta   90.00
_cell.angle_gamma   90.00
#
_symmetry.space_group_name_H-M   'P 1'
#
loop_
_entity.id
_entity.type
_entity.pdbx_description
1 polymer ?
#
loop_
_entity_poly.entity_id
_entity_poly.type
_entity_poly.pdbx_seq_one_letter_code
_entity_poly.pdbx_strand_id
1 'polypeptide(L)'
;MESLTAVVLAAGQGTRMKSQWPKVLHKVCGVPMAEQVIRTVKKAGSEKCVVVTGFKEELVRERLAGENIYFVHQEEQLGTAHAVMQAVPLFKDNRDGYVLVVCGDTPLLRQETIEGLVCACRDHDGAAAVLTAIMDNPFGYGRVLRDAKGHMISIVEQKDGTPDQLAVHEINTGTYVFKTGALLDSLEKVDNKNAQGEYYLTDVFEILIKAGRKVIPVAAEDASETMGVNSRIQLAEADRILRIRKAEDLMAAGVTITDPYSTYIEQDVEVGQDTVILPGTMLQGKTKVGKNCTLGPDTQLTDVICGDGNHLNRVYAHSCELGDNNEIGPFVHLRPETCLHNDIKIGNFVEVKNSDVDDGTKLPHLIYCGDSDLGKNVNFGCGTVTVNFDGKNKHRCTIDEHAFIGCNTNLVAPVHVGARAFTAAGSTITKDVPAKALAVGRAKQLNIENWVKEDTYKD
;
A
#
# COMPACT_ATOMS: atom_id res chain seq x y z
N MET A 1 1.96 -27.78 17.90
CA MET A 1 2.40 -26.51 18.55
C MET A 1 1.26 -26.03 19.44
N GLU A 2 1.55 -25.44 20.59
CA GLU A 2 0.51 -24.81 21.40
C GLU A 2 -0.07 -23.64 20.60
N SER A 3 -1.41 -23.54 20.52
CA SER A 3 -2.06 -22.57 19.65
C SER A 3 -1.86 -21.13 20.13
N LEU A 4 -1.66 -20.21 19.21
CA LEU A 4 -1.52 -18.79 19.45
C LEU A 4 -2.77 -18.05 18.92
N THR A 5 -3.47 -17.34 19.80
CA THR A 5 -4.55 -16.42 19.42
C THR A 5 -4.08 -14.99 19.55
N ALA A 6 -4.18 -14.20 18.48
CA ALA A 6 -3.90 -12.76 18.54
C ALA A 6 -5.16 -11.97 18.89
N VAL A 7 -5.04 -11.01 19.78
CA VAL A 7 -6.06 -10.00 20.09
C VAL A 7 -5.51 -8.63 19.67
N VAL A 8 -6.13 -8.03 18.64
CA VAL A 8 -5.75 -6.73 18.11
C VAL A 8 -6.68 -5.66 18.67
N LEU A 9 -6.15 -4.74 19.46
CA LEU A 9 -6.91 -3.66 20.07
C LEU A 9 -7.13 -2.52 19.04
N ALA A 10 -8.36 -2.34 18.60
CA ALA A 10 -8.75 -1.40 17.55
C ALA A 10 -9.99 -0.55 17.88
N ALA A 11 -10.41 -0.52 19.17
CA ALA A 11 -11.65 0.15 19.59
C ALA A 11 -11.53 1.67 19.75
N GLY A 12 -10.31 2.20 19.86
CA GLY A 12 -10.05 3.61 20.18
C GLY A 12 -10.46 4.59 19.08
N GLN A 13 -11.07 5.73 19.46
CA GLN A 13 -11.51 6.77 18.55
C GLN A 13 -10.37 7.51 17.84
N GLY A 14 -9.20 7.69 18.51
CA GLY A 14 -8.04 8.34 17.93
C GLY A 14 -8.22 9.85 17.67
N THR A 15 -8.76 10.59 18.63
CA THR A 15 -9.11 12.03 18.50
C THR A 15 -7.95 12.92 18.05
N ARG A 16 -6.70 12.57 18.41
CA ARG A 16 -5.47 13.28 17.99
C ARG A 16 -5.21 13.22 16.48
N MET A 17 -5.80 12.26 15.76
CA MET A 17 -5.72 12.16 14.29
C MET A 17 -6.54 13.24 13.59
N LYS A 18 -7.47 13.90 14.30
CA LYS A 18 -8.40 14.91 13.74
C LYS A 18 -9.06 14.40 12.45
N SER A 19 -9.61 13.20 12.49
CA SER A 19 -10.17 12.51 11.35
C SER A 19 -11.55 11.96 11.64
N GLN A 20 -12.40 11.89 10.61
CA GLN A 20 -13.66 11.17 10.66
C GLN A 20 -13.47 9.65 10.46
N TRP A 21 -12.30 9.22 9.98
CA TRP A 21 -11.95 7.82 9.81
C TRP A 21 -11.45 7.21 11.11
N PRO A 22 -11.74 5.93 11.40
CA PRO A 22 -11.09 5.20 12.47
C PRO A 22 -9.58 5.30 12.36
N LYS A 23 -8.90 5.56 13.49
CA LYS A 23 -7.44 5.70 13.51
C LYS A 23 -6.72 4.56 12.82
N VAL A 24 -7.14 3.34 13.12
CA VAL A 24 -6.51 2.08 12.67
C VAL A 24 -6.67 1.82 11.16
N LEU A 25 -7.55 2.55 10.47
CA LEU A 25 -7.76 2.43 9.02
C LEU A 25 -6.92 3.43 8.20
N HIS A 26 -6.17 4.34 8.84
CA HIS A 26 -5.21 5.16 8.11
C HIS A 26 -4.10 4.28 7.54
N LYS A 27 -3.77 4.54 6.28
CA LYS A 27 -2.78 3.73 5.56
C LYS A 27 -1.35 4.16 5.89
N VAL A 28 -0.47 3.17 5.94
CA VAL A 28 0.99 3.29 5.95
C VAL A 28 1.53 2.36 4.86
N CYS A 29 2.40 2.86 4.01
CA CYS A 29 2.92 2.10 2.86
C CYS A 29 1.80 1.43 2.03
N GLY A 30 0.68 2.15 1.82
CA GLY A 30 -0.49 1.69 1.07
C GLY A 30 -1.51 0.84 1.83
N VAL A 31 -1.17 0.29 3.00
CA VAL A 31 -1.97 -0.67 3.77
C VAL A 31 -2.52 -0.03 5.05
N PRO A 32 -3.80 -0.25 5.45
CA PRO A 32 -4.32 0.19 6.74
C PRO A 32 -3.47 -0.32 7.91
N MET A 33 -3.24 0.52 8.94
CA MET A 33 -2.37 0.17 10.07
C MET A 33 -2.78 -1.14 10.75
N ALA A 34 -4.07 -1.33 11.06
CA ALA A 34 -4.52 -2.57 11.69
C ALA A 34 -4.39 -3.79 10.76
N GLU A 35 -4.54 -3.62 9.45
CA GLU A 35 -4.30 -4.69 8.48
C GLU A 35 -2.81 -5.08 8.48
N GLN A 36 -1.90 -4.11 8.55
CA GLN A 36 -0.47 -4.38 8.66
C GLN A 36 -0.16 -5.20 9.93
N VAL A 37 -0.72 -4.81 11.07
CA VAL A 37 -0.59 -5.57 12.33
C VAL A 37 -1.15 -6.99 12.19
N ILE A 38 -2.35 -7.14 11.62
CA ILE A 38 -2.99 -8.45 11.39
C ILE A 38 -2.11 -9.34 10.51
N ARG A 39 -1.57 -8.79 9.43
CA ARG A 39 -0.64 -9.53 8.52
C ARG A 39 0.60 -10.01 9.29
N THR A 40 1.16 -9.15 10.15
CA THR A 40 2.35 -9.48 10.95
C THR A 40 2.07 -10.57 11.98
N VAL A 41 0.97 -10.48 12.75
CA VAL A 41 0.65 -11.51 13.76
C VAL A 41 0.31 -12.85 13.13
N LYS A 42 -0.32 -12.86 11.95
CA LYS A 42 -0.56 -14.11 11.19
C LYS A 42 0.73 -14.75 10.71
N LYS A 43 1.67 -13.96 10.19
CA LYS A 43 3.01 -14.45 9.78
C LYS A 43 3.77 -15.01 10.98
N ALA A 44 3.63 -14.43 12.16
CA ALA A 44 4.23 -14.91 13.41
C ALA A 44 3.53 -16.17 14.00
N GLY A 45 2.63 -16.81 13.23
CA GLY A 45 2.01 -18.08 13.59
C GLY A 45 0.69 -18.00 14.36
N SER A 46 0.03 -16.84 14.40
CA SER A 46 -1.31 -16.74 14.98
C SER A 46 -2.35 -17.45 14.11
N GLU A 47 -2.98 -18.47 14.67
CA GLU A 47 -4.02 -19.27 13.99
C GLU A 47 -5.38 -18.54 13.94
N LYS A 48 -5.64 -17.70 14.94
CA LYS A 48 -6.88 -16.94 15.10
C LYS A 48 -6.53 -15.49 15.45
N CYS A 49 -7.15 -14.54 14.74
CA CYS A 49 -7.01 -13.12 15.01
C CYS A 49 -8.35 -12.53 15.46
N VAL A 50 -8.41 -11.99 16.67
CA VAL A 50 -9.59 -11.34 17.24
C VAL A 50 -9.36 -9.85 17.25
N VAL A 51 -10.14 -9.09 16.47
CA VAL A 51 -10.06 -7.63 16.41
C VAL A 51 -11.12 -7.04 17.34
N VAL A 52 -10.69 -6.33 18.36
CA VAL A 52 -11.58 -5.62 19.28
C VAL A 52 -11.93 -4.27 18.67
N THR A 53 -13.18 -4.09 18.28
CA THR A 53 -13.70 -2.90 17.61
C THR A 53 -14.56 -2.04 18.55
N GLY A 54 -14.75 -0.78 18.18
CA GLY A 54 -15.60 0.17 18.91
C GLY A 54 -16.02 1.30 17.97
N PHE A 55 -15.28 2.39 17.94
CA PHE A 55 -15.61 3.54 17.09
C PHE A 55 -15.70 3.16 15.60
N LYS A 56 -16.89 3.39 15.01
CA LYS A 56 -17.21 3.07 13.59
C LYS A 56 -16.85 1.63 13.19
N GLU A 57 -17.25 0.70 14.02
CA GLU A 57 -16.99 -0.73 13.88
C GLU A 57 -17.30 -1.27 12.48
N GLU A 58 -18.41 -0.87 11.87
CA GLU A 58 -18.84 -1.35 10.56
C GLU A 58 -17.76 -1.13 9.48
N LEU A 59 -17.15 0.06 9.46
CA LEU A 59 -16.07 0.37 8.53
C LEU A 59 -14.81 -0.47 8.80
N VAL A 60 -14.52 -0.73 10.09
CA VAL A 60 -13.37 -1.56 10.48
C VAL A 60 -13.61 -3.01 10.06
N ARG A 61 -14.79 -3.54 10.29
CA ARG A 61 -15.19 -4.91 9.89
C ARG A 61 -15.13 -5.08 8.38
N GLU A 62 -15.75 -4.17 7.62
CA GLU A 62 -15.77 -4.21 6.16
C GLU A 62 -14.34 -4.23 5.58
N ARG A 63 -13.46 -3.39 6.12
CA ARG A 63 -12.10 -3.23 5.59
C ARG A 63 -11.15 -4.33 5.98
N LEU A 64 -11.29 -4.90 7.17
CA LEU A 64 -10.38 -5.90 7.74
C LEU A 64 -10.92 -7.33 7.67
N ALA A 65 -12.09 -7.56 7.09
CA ALA A 65 -12.66 -8.90 6.94
C ALA A 65 -11.73 -9.83 6.18
N GLY A 66 -11.62 -11.07 6.65
CA GLY A 66 -10.77 -12.07 6.03
C GLY A 66 -10.81 -13.40 6.78
N GLU A 67 -10.11 -14.39 6.24
CA GLU A 67 -10.03 -15.72 6.82
C GLU A 67 -9.41 -15.70 8.22
N ASN A 68 -10.03 -16.41 9.16
CA ASN A 68 -9.62 -16.49 10.57
C ASN A 68 -9.51 -15.14 11.30
N ILE A 69 -10.27 -14.11 10.85
CA ILE A 69 -10.43 -12.85 11.52
C ILE A 69 -11.80 -12.78 12.13
N TYR A 70 -11.85 -12.59 13.46
CA TYR A 70 -13.05 -12.48 14.26
C TYR A 70 -13.16 -11.09 14.86
N PHE A 71 -14.35 -10.57 14.97
CA PHE A 71 -14.56 -9.23 15.51
C PHE A 71 -15.42 -9.31 16.77
N VAL A 72 -14.99 -8.59 17.80
CA VAL A 72 -15.75 -8.39 19.03
C VAL A 72 -15.92 -6.90 19.29
N HIS A 73 -17.08 -6.52 19.79
CA HIS A 73 -17.41 -5.13 20.06
C HIS A 73 -17.07 -4.74 21.49
N GLN A 74 -16.40 -3.62 21.68
CA GLN A 74 -16.25 -2.95 22.98
C GLN A 74 -17.19 -1.75 23.02
N GLU A 75 -18.36 -1.91 23.64
CA GLU A 75 -19.42 -0.88 23.68
C GLU A 75 -18.95 0.37 24.43
N GLU A 76 -18.44 0.19 25.67
CA GLU A 76 -17.87 1.25 26.48
C GLU A 76 -16.35 1.09 26.54
N GLN A 77 -15.61 2.18 26.29
CA GLN A 77 -14.15 2.18 26.29
C GLN A 77 -13.62 2.31 27.73
N LEU A 78 -13.76 1.26 28.52
CA LEU A 78 -13.38 1.20 29.94
C LEU A 78 -11.93 0.73 30.16
N GLY A 79 -11.07 0.80 29.16
CA GLY A 79 -9.66 0.46 29.27
C GLY A 79 -9.24 -0.78 28.47
N THR A 80 -7.93 -1.08 28.51
CA THR A 80 -7.31 -2.13 27.68
C THR A 80 -7.62 -3.54 28.16
N ALA A 81 -7.71 -3.78 29.48
CA ALA A 81 -8.16 -5.07 29.99
C ALA A 81 -9.62 -5.32 29.65
N HIS A 82 -10.49 -4.30 29.76
CA HIS A 82 -11.89 -4.42 29.34
C HIS A 82 -12.02 -4.80 27.87
N ALA A 83 -11.16 -4.26 27.00
CA ALA A 83 -11.11 -4.63 25.58
C ALA A 83 -10.74 -6.11 25.39
N VAL A 84 -9.74 -6.62 26.10
CA VAL A 84 -9.34 -8.04 26.05
C VAL A 84 -10.44 -8.95 26.61
N MET A 85 -11.17 -8.53 27.65
CA MET A 85 -12.30 -9.28 28.21
C MET A 85 -13.40 -9.55 27.17
N GLN A 86 -13.62 -8.64 26.20
CA GLN A 86 -14.59 -8.88 25.11
C GLN A 86 -14.15 -10.04 24.21
N ALA A 87 -12.86 -10.30 24.10
CA ALA A 87 -12.31 -11.37 23.28
C ALA A 87 -12.28 -12.74 23.98
N VAL A 88 -12.41 -12.78 25.30
CA VAL A 88 -12.33 -14.00 26.14
C VAL A 88 -13.20 -15.17 25.60
N PRO A 89 -14.46 -14.98 25.18
CA PRO A 89 -15.29 -16.08 24.66
C PRO A 89 -14.64 -16.84 23.49
N LEU A 90 -13.73 -16.23 22.75
CA LEU A 90 -13.11 -16.82 21.55
C LEU A 90 -11.84 -17.62 21.85
N PHE A 91 -11.28 -17.56 23.06
CA PHE A 91 -10.06 -18.27 23.43
C PHE A 91 -10.09 -18.98 24.78
N LYS A 92 -11.11 -18.77 25.63
CA LYS A 92 -11.18 -19.27 27.00
C LYS A 92 -11.06 -20.80 27.14
N ASP A 93 -11.51 -21.52 26.12
CA ASP A 93 -11.55 -23.00 26.16
C ASP A 93 -10.17 -23.63 25.98
N ASN A 94 -9.18 -22.85 25.51
CA ASN A 94 -7.80 -23.29 25.30
C ASN A 94 -6.85 -22.70 26.35
N ARG A 95 -6.95 -23.15 27.59
CA ARG A 95 -6.18 -22.61 28.72
C ARG A 95 -4.67 -22.84 28.63
N ASP A 96 -4.24 -23.86 27.88
CA ASP A 96 -2.83 -24.22 27.70
C ASP A 96 -2.16 -23.47 26.54
N GLY A 97 -2.96 -22.79 25.69
CA GLY A 97 -2.47 -21.97 24.60
C GLY A 97 -1.92 -20.61 25.04
N TYR A 98 -1.61 -19.79 24.07
CA TYR A 98 -1.12 -18.43 24.27
C TYR A 98 -2.04 -17.38 23.65
N VAL A 99 -2.12 -16.22 24.30
CA VAL A 99 -2.80 -15.02 23.80
C VAL A 99 -1.75 -13.94 23.58
N LEU A 100 -1.59 -13.52 22.33
CA LEU A 100 -0.81 -12.35 21.92
C LEU A 100 -1.73 -11.14 21.88
N VAL A 101 -1.46 -10.11 22.66
CA VAL A 101 -2.19 -8.84 22.61
C VAL A 101 -1.31 -7.79 21.95
N VAL A 102 -1.84 -7.12 20.92
CA VAL A 102 -1.17 -6.04 20.19
C VAL A 102 -2.11 -4.87 19.93
N CYS A 103 -1.55 -3.68 19.80
CA CYS A 103 -2.31 -2.49 19.42
C CYS A 103 -2.44 -2.39 17.88
N GLY A 104 -3.65 -2.12 17.37
CA GLY A 104 -3.90 -1.96 15.93
C GLY A 104 -3.27 -0.71 15.31
N ASP A 105 -2.62 0.12 16.11
CA ASP A 105 -1.91 1.34 15.70
C ASP A 105 -0.39 1.25 15.81
N THR A 106 0.17 0.03 15.96
CA THR A 106 1.62 -0.23 15.96
C THR A 106 2.06 -0.96 14.68
N PRO A 107 1.98 -0.32 13.51
CA PRO A 107 2.17 -1.01 12.22
C PRO A 107 3.61 -1.39 11.92
N LEU A 108 4.58 -0.95 12.73
CA LEU A 108 6.01 -1.16 12.49
C LEU A 108 6.55 -2.45 13.13
N LEU A 109 5.74 -3.15 13.94
CA LEU A 109 6.13 -4.43 14.55
C LEU A 109 6.57 -5.44 13.49
N ARG A 110 7.67 -6.13 13.75
CA ARG A 110 8.18 -7.19 12.88
C ARG A 110 7.72 -8.57 13.35
N GLN A 111 7.68 -9.49 12.40
CA GLN A 111 7.36 -10.89 12.66
C GLN A 111 8.34 -11.50 13.66
N GLU A 112 9.64 -11.30 13.45
CA GLU A 112 10.72 -11.85 14.25
C GLU A 112 10.65 -11.38 15.71
N THR A 113 10.27 -10.14 15.93
CA THR A 113 10.08 -9.55 17.28
C THR A 113 8.92 -10.23 18.02
N ILE A 114 7.80 -10.49 17.32
CA ILE A 114 6.66 -11.21 17.90
C ILE A 114 7.04 -12.67 18.17
N GLU A 115 7.68 -13.35 17.25
CA GLU A 115 8.15 -14.73 17.43
C GLU A 115 9.11 -14.84 18.61
N GLY A 116 10.07 -13.91 18.73
CA GLY A 116 10.98 -13.84 19.86
C GLY A 116 10.26 -13.66 21.19
N LEU A 117 9.21 -12.82 21.23
CA LEU A 117 8.40 -12.62 22.43
C LEU A 117 7.61 -13.88 22.82
N VAL A 118 7.02 -14.57 21.85
CA VAL A 118 6.31 -15.85 22.07
C VAL A 118 7.27 -16.91 22.56
N CYS A 119 8.43 -17.07 21.91
CA CYS A 119 9.46 -18.02 22.33
C CYS A 119 9.97 -17.73 23.73
N ALA A 120 10.24 -16.48 24.07
CA ALA A 120 10.68 -16.08 25.41
C ALA A 120 9.66 -16.48 26.49
N CYS A 121 8.36 -16.28 26.23
CA CYS A 121 7.30 -16.69 27.16
C CYS A 121 7.27 -18.21 27.33
N ARG A 122 7.32 -18.97 26.24
CA ARG A 122 7.22 -20.42 26.21
C ARG A 122 8.45 -21.09 26.82
N ASP A 123 9.65 -20.76 26.34
CA ASP A 123 10.89 -21.46 26.64
C ASP A 123 11.35 -21.23 28.09
N HIS A 124 10.87 -20.16 28.71
CA HIS A 124 11.13 -19.86 30.13
C HIS A 124 9.96 -20.22 31.06
N ASP A 125 8.94 -20.95 30.58
CA ASP A 125 7.70 -21.25 31.33
C ASP A 125 7.08 -20.00 31.96
N GLY A 126 7.04 -18.90 31.18
CA GLY A 126 6.47 -17.63 31.61
C GLY A 126 4.95 -17.67 31.66
N ALA A 127 4.35 -17.09 32.69
CA ALA A 127 2.92 -16.82 32.71
C ALA A 127 2.57 -15.67 31.73
N ALA A 128 3.53 -14.76 31.52
CA ALA A 128 3.43 -13.69 30.55
C ALA A 128 4.81 -13.22 30.08
N ALA A 129 4.86 -12.62 28.87
CA ALA A 129 5.98 -11.81 28.41
C ALA A 129 5.47 -10.45 27.95
N VAL A 130 6.28 -9.42 28.15
CA VAL A 130 6.00 -8.03 27.72
C VAL A 130 7.13 -7.54 26.84
N LEU A 131 6.79 -7.01 25.67
CA LEU A 131 7.74 -6.31 24.84
C LEU A 131 8.01 -4.93 25.44
N THR A 132 9.28 -4.61 25.70
CA THR A 132 9.72 -3.32 26.22
C THR A 132 10.61 -2.62 25.21
N ALA A 133 10.83 -1.33 25.38
CA ALA A 133 11.80 -0.59 24.58
C ALA A 133 12.47 0.49 25.46
N ILE A 134 13.71 0.85 25.12
CA ILE A 134 14.41 1.98 25.75
C ILE A 134 14.22 3.21 24.88
N MET A 135 13.70 4.29 25.44
CA MET A 135 13.46 5.54 24.72
C MET A 135 14.13 6.73 25.41
N ASP A 136 14.75 7.63 24.64
CA ASP A 136 15.30 8.88 25.17
C ASP A 136 14.21 9.77 25.77
N ASN A 137 13.06 9.85 25.10
CA ASN A 137 11.87 10.54 25.60
C ASN A 137 10.69 9.58 25.76
N PRO A 138 10.51 9.01 26.96
CA PRO A 138 9.45 8.04 27.23
C PRO A 138 8.07 8.67 27.50
N PHE A 139 7.91 9.97 27.36
CA PHE A 139 6.66 10.69 27.66
C PHE A 139 5.44 10.09 26.96
N GLY A 140 4.40 9.83 27.73
CA GLY A 140 3.13 9.30 27.22
C GLY A 140 3.02 7.77 27.20
N TYR A 141 4.09 7.05 27.54
CA TYR A 141 4.09 5.58 27.69
C TYR A 141 4.02 5.15 29.16
N GLY A 142 3.63 3.92 29.42
CA GLY A 142 3.83 3.26 30.71
C GLY A 142 5.32 2.97 30.94
N ARG A 143 5.75 2.94 32.18
CA ARG A 143 7.13 2.63 32.58
C ARG A 143 7.24 1.22 33.13
N VAL A 144 8.23 0.48 32.68
CA VAL A 144 8.55 -0.85 33.22
C VAL A 144 9.49 -0.67 34.41
N LEU A 145 9.00 -1.00 35.61
CA LEU A 145 9.78 -0.88 36.83
C LEU A 145 10.47 -2.19 37.17
N ARG A 146 11.73 -2.10 37.60
CA ARG A 146 12.56 -3.25 37.98
C ARG A 146 13.06 -3.12 39.44
N ASP A 147 13.26 -4.26 40.10
CA ASP A 147 13.92 -4.32 41.40
C ASP A 147 15.45 -4.14 41.26
N ALA A 148 16.14 -4.10 42.37
CA ALA A 148 17.60 -3.98 42.44
C ALA A 148 18.35 -5.16 41.78
N LYS A 149 17.68 -6.28 41.53
CA LYS A 149 18.22 -7.46 40.82
C LYS A 149 17.89 -7.46 39.32
N GLY A 150 17.16 -6.43 38.83
CA GLY A 150 16.75 -6.31 37.44
C GLY A 150 15.46 -7.07 37.09
N HIS A 151 14.77 -7.68 38.05
CA HIS A 151 13.49 -8.33 37.78
C HIS A 151 12.39 -7.28 37.65
N MET A 152 11.48 -7.49 36.71
CA MET A 152 10.30 -6.65 36.56
C MET A 152 9.38 -6.78 37.79
N ILE A 153 8.90 -5.66 38.29
CA ILE A 153 7.99 -5.60 39.46
C ILE A 153 6.60 -5.06 39.10
N SER A 154 6.52 -4.12 38.19
CA SER A 154 5.23 -3.57 37.70
C SER A 154 5.40 -2.77 36.43
N ILE A 155 4.27 -2.38 35.82
CA ILE A 155 4.18 -1.33 34.83
C ILE A 155 3.34 -0.20 35.41
N VAL A 156 3.86 1.03 35.34
CA VAL A 156 3.16 2.22 35.86
C VAL A 156 2.81 3.13 34.69
N GLU A 157 1.53 3.44 34.55
CA GLU A 157 1.05 4.32 33.48
C GLU A 157 1.50 5.78 33.68
N GLN A 158 1.64 6.56 32.60
CA GLN A 158 2.12 7.94 32.61
C GLN A 158 1.38 8.83 33.61
N LYS A 159 0.06 8.62 33.80
CA LYS A 159 -0.76 9.46 34.70
C LYS A 159 -0.74 9.03 36.16
N ASP A 160 -0.29 7.84 36.44
CA ASP A 160 -0.23 7.25 37.81
C ASP A 160 1.17 7.25 38.39
N GLY A 161 2.20 7.59 37.58
CA GLY A 161 3.60 7.53 37.98
C GLY A 161 4.06 8.69 38.85
N THR A 162 4.87 8.38 39.88
CA THR A 162 5.65 9.38 40.62
C THR A 162 6.79 9.94 39.75
N PRO A 163 7.36 11.13 40.10
CA PRO A 163 8.47 11.69 39.31
C PRO A 163 9.66 10.71 39.14
N ASP A 164 10.02 9.95 40.15
CA ASP A 164 11.12 8.97 40.10
C ASP A 164 10.79 7.80 39.17
N GLN A 165 9.55 7.31 39.18
CA GLN A 165 9.07 6.26 38.26
C GLN A 165 9.04 6.76 36.84
N LEU A 166 8.62 8.00 36.61
CA LEU A 166 8.54 8.60 35.28
C LEU A 166 9.91 8.94 34.67
N ALA A 167 10.98 8.97 35.48
CA ALA A 167 12.35 9.12 35.02
C ALA A 167 12.92 7.83 34.40
N VAL A 168 12.24 6.68 34.53
CA VAL A 168 12.65 5.43 33.90
C VAL A 168 12.46 5.50 32.38
N HIS A 169 13.50 5.13 31.64
CA HIS A 169 13.52 5.15 30.17
C HIS A 169 12.97 3.87 29.51
N GLU A 170 12.82 2.78 30.27
CA GLU A 170 12.22 1.55 29.78
C GLU A 170 10.70 1.68 29.74
N ILE A 171 10.14 1.57 28.55
CA ILE A 171 8.72 1.75 28.31
C ILE A 171 7.99 0.44 28.08
N ASN A 172 6.71 0.44 28.42
CA ASN A 172 5.73 -0.54 28.01
C ASN A 172 5.25 -0.22 26.58
N THR A 173 5.38 -1.20 25.67
CA THR A 173 5.03 -1.01 24.25
C THR A 173 3.58 -1.31 23.91
N GLY A 174 2.83 -1.94 24.86
CA GLY A 174 1.46 -2.41 24.59
C GLY A 174 1.39 -3.75 23.82
N THR A 175 2.51 -4.46 23.70
CA THR A 175 2.58 -5.78 23.07
C THR A 175 2.92 -6.85 24.10
N TYR A 176 2.07 -7.85 24.21
CA TYR A 176 2.13 -8.84 25.27
C TYR A 176 1.83 -10.24 24.79
N VAL A 177 2.47 -11.23 25.40
CA VAL A 177 2.10 -12.65 25.29
C VAL A 177 1.74 -13.16 26.66
N PHE A 178 0.61 -13.84 26.79
CA PHE A 178 0.15 -14.45 28.02
C PHE A 178 -0.13 -15.94 27.79
N LYS A 179 0.20 -16.78 28.79
CA LYS A 179 -0.39 -18.11 28.88
C LYS A 179 -1.89 -17.93 29.14
N THR A 180 -2.74 -18.54 28.33
CA THR A 180 -4.20 -18.27 28.34
C THR A 180 -4.80 -18.41 29.73
N GLY A 181 -4.50 -19.53 30.43
CA GLY A 181 -5.03 -19.76 31.78
C GLY A 181 -4.59 -18.69 32.78
N ALA A 182 -3.33 -18.22 32.71
CA ALA A 182 -2.82 -17.19 33.60
C ALA A 182 -3.48 -15.82 33.32
N LEU A 183 -3.75 -15.50 32.05
CA LEU A 183 -4.49 -14.29 31.67
C LEU A 183 -5.91 -14.31 32.22
N LEU A 184 -6.65 -15.41 32.01
CA LEU A 184 -8.04 -15.54 32.46
C LEU A 184 -8.16 -15.36 33.97
N ASP A 185 -7.32 -16.07 34.76
CA ASP A 185 -7.31 -16.00 36.22
C ASP A 185 -6.94 -14.61 36.75
N SER A 186 -6.20 -13.84 35.98
CA SER A 186 -5.76 -12.48 36.35
C SER A 186 -6.79 -11.41 35.94
N LEU A 187 -7.44 -11.54 34.79
CA LEU A 187 -8.47 -10.59 34.33
C LEU A 187 -9.64 -10.47 35.32
N GLU A 188 -10.00 -11.57 36.02
CA GLU A 188 -11.03 -11.54 37.04
C GLU A 188 -10.67 -10.67 38.29
N LYS A 189 -9.39 -10.32 38.45
CA LYS A 189 -8.87 -9.56 39.59
C LYS A 189 -8.48 -8.11 39.24
N VAL A 190 -8.53 -7.75 37.94
CA VAL A 190 -8.25 -6.37 37.51
C VAL A 190 -9.40 -5.47 37.98
N ASP A 191 -9.07 -4.37 38.63
CA ASP A 191 -10.04 -3.34 39.01
C ASP A 191 -9.76 -2.01 38.26
N ASN A 192 -10.57 -0.98 38.51
CA ASN A 192 -10.46 0.33 37.89
C ASN A 192 -10.07 1.45 38.86
N LYS A 193 -9.42 1.11 39.98
CA LYS A 193 -9.00 2.07 41.02
C LYS A 193 -7.69 2.76 40.67
N ASN A 194 -7.70 3.53 39.56
CA ASN A 194 -6.54 4.29 39.08
C ASN A 194 -6.99 5.70 38.66
N ALA A 195 -6.03 6.54 38.23
CA ALA A 195 -6.28 7.95 37.89
C ALA A 195 -7.28 8.15 36.72
N GLN A 196 -7.51 7.15 35.90
CA GLN A 196 -8.43 7.21 34.74
C GLN A 196 -9.77 6.49 35.00
N GLY A 197 -9.89 5.69 36.04
CA GLY A 197 -11.06 4.84 36.29
C GLY A 197 -11.21 3.70 35.27
N GLU A 198 -10.11 3.28 34.65
CA GLU A 198 -10.09 2.29 33.55
C GLU A 198 -9.53 0.95 34.03
N TYR A 199 -9.94 -0.15 33.40
CA TYR A 199 -9.35 -1.47 33.61
C TYR A 199 -8.08 -1.59 32.78
N TYR A 200 -6.91 -1.45 33.43
CA TYR A 200 -5.62 -1.54 32.76
C TYR A 200 -5.16 -2.98 32.58
N LEU A 201 -4.80 -3.35 31.35
CA LEU A 201 -4.20 -4.67 31.09
C LEU A 201 -2.82 -4.82 31.75
N THR A 202 -2.14 -3.72 31.99
CA THR A 202 -0.85 -3.67 32.68
C THR A 202 -0.92 -4.14 34.13
N ASP A 203 -2.09 -4.08 34.79
CA ASP A 203 -2.27 -4.58 36.17
C ASP A 203 -2.18 -6.12 36.24
N VAL A 204 -2.45 -6.81 35.11
CA VAL A 204 -2.27 -8.27 35.01
C VAL A 204 -0.85 -8.69 35.37
N PHE A 205 0.16 -7.91 35.02
CA PHE A 205 1.56 -8.23 35.32
C PHE A 205 1.85 -8.17 36.79
N GLU A 206 1.37 -7.17 37.50
CA GLU A 206 1.53 -7.05 38.96
C GLU A 206 0.78 -8.18 39.67
N ILE A 207 -0.43 -8.53 39.21
CA ILE A 207 -1.20 -9.65 39.77
C ILE A 207 -0.44 -10.97 39.62
N LEU A 208 0.14 -11.22 38.45
CA LEU A 208 0.95 -12.43 38.20
C LEU A 208 2.20 -12.48 39.06
N ILE A 209 2.93 -11.37 39.15
CA ILE A 209 4.16 -11.27 39.97
C ILE A 209 3.84 -11.50 41.46
N LYS A 210 2.77 -10.87 41.98
CA LYS A 210 2.31 -11.07 43.39
C LYS A 210 1.88 -12.53 43.65
N ALA A 211 1.38 -13.22 42.63
CA ALA A 211 1.06 -14.65 42.69
C ALA A 211 2.28 -15.58 42.52
N GLY A 212 3.49 -15.02 42.48
CA GLY A 212 4.73 -15.79 42.29
C GLY A 212 4.89 -16.38 40.90
N ARG A 213 4.13 -15.90 39.89
CA ARG A 213 4.22 -16.36 38.51
C ARG A 213 5.32 -15.58 37.79
N LYS A 214 6.00 -16.26 36.86
CA LYS A 214 7.12 -15.68 36.11
C LYS A 214 6.61 -14.76 35.00
N VAL A 215 7.09 -13.52 34.97
CA VAL A 215 6.86 -12.53 33.90
C VAL A 215 8.19 -12.21 33.26
N ILE A 216 8.24 -12.17 31.92
CA ILE A 216 9.46 -12.03 31.14
C ILE A 216 9.41 -10.73 30.34
N PRO A 217 10.16 -9.68 30.73
CA PRO A 217 10.36 -8.51 29.90
C PRO A 217 11.38 -8.82 28.79
N VAL A 218 11.01 -8.52 27.54
CA VAL A 218 11.84 -8.67 26.34
C VAL A 218 12.04 -7.31 25.72
N ALA A 219 13.27 -6.83 25.64
CA ALA A 219 13.56 -5.54 25.01
C ALA A 219 13.56 -5.70 23.49
N ALA A 220 12.87 -4.80 22.78
CA ALA A 220 12.94 -4.71 21.33
C ALA A 220 14.37 -4.31 20.90
N GLU A 221 14.89 -4.95 19.87
CA GLU A 221 16.19 -4.60 19.28
C GLU A 221 16.15 -3.21 18.63
N ASP A 222 15.06 -2.90 17.95
CA ASP A 222 14.80 -1.60 17.34
C ASP A 222 13.56 -0.96 18.01
N ALA A 223 13.77 0.04 18.84
CA ALA A 223 12.69 0.74 19.53
C ALA A 223 11.67 1.37 18.55
N SER A 224 12.06 1.67 17.30
CA SER A 224 11.15 2.23 16.30
C SER A 224 9.99 1.30 15.95
N GLU A 225 10.17 -0.02 16.09
CA GLU A 225 9.12 -1.00 15.84
C GLU A 225 7.91 -0.85 16.76
N THR A 226 8.13 -0.31 17.93
CA THR A 226 7.12 -0.20 18.98
C THR A 226 6.33 1.10 18.93
N MET A 227 6.60 1.95 17.93
CA MET A 227 5.97 3.26 17.79
C MET A 227 4.47 3.13 17.52
N GLY A 228 3.65 3.60 18.45
CA GLY A 228 2.21 3.77 18.27
C GLY A 228 1.89 5.04 17.49
N VAL A 229 1.10 4.92 16.44
CA VAL A 229 0.68 6.05 15.60
C VAL A 229 -0.57 6.71 16.16
N ASN A 230 -0.42 7.91 16.70
CA ASN A 230 -1.49 8.66 17.35
C ASN A 230 -1.75 10.05 16.72
N SER A 231 -0.89 10.48 15.79
CA SER A 231 -0.99 11.77 15.10
C SER A 231 -0.59 11.63 13.62
N ARG A 232 -0.91 12.65 12.81
CA ARG A 232 -0.50 12.69 11.41
C ARG A 232 1.02 12.76 11.23
N ILE A 233 1.73 13.34 12.19
CA ILE A 233 3.21 13.38 12.18
C ILE A 233 3.76 11.97 12.38
N GLN A 234 3.26 11.23 13.37
CA GLN A 234 3.65 9.85 13.59
C GLN A 234 3.23 8.93 12.43
N LEU A 235 2.08 9.20 11.80
CA LEU A 235 1.65 8.47 10.60
C LEU A 235 2.65 8.63 9.46
N ALA A 236 3.10 9.86 9.19
CA ALA A 236 4.08 10.13 8.13
C ALA A 236 5.43 9.48 8.44
N GLU A 237 5.84 9.45 9.71
CA GLU A 237 7.08 8.78 10.12
C GLU A 237 6.98 7.24 9.97
N ALA A 238 5.87 6.64 10.39
CA ALA A 238 5.62 5.21 10.19
C ALA A 238 5.60 4.83 8.70
N ASP A 239 4.97 5.65 7.87
CA ASP A 239 4.94 5.48 6.42
C ASP A 239 6.37 5.51 5.83
N ARG A 240 7.17 6.50 6.23
CA ARG A 240 8.57 6.63 5.81
C ARG A 240 9.39 5.39 6.17
N ILE A 241 9.27 4.91 7.40
CA ILE A 241 10.02 3.72 7.88
C ILE A 241 9.62 2.49 7.05
N LEU A 242 8.33 2.22 6.85
CA LEU A 242 7.89 1.05 6.08
C LEU A 242 8.30 1.13 4.61
N ARG A 243 8.26 2.32 3.99
CA ARG A 243 8.73 2.49 2.60
C ARG A 243 10.22 2.23 2.47
N ILE A 244 11.04 2.68 3.42
CA ILE A 244 12.48 2.40 3.40
C ILE A 244 12.72 0.90 3.60
N ARG A 245 12.06 0.24 4.55
CA ARG A 245 12.16 -1.23 4.70
C ARG A 245 11.79 -1.96 3.41
N LYS A 246 10.67 -1.56 2.76
CA LYS A 246 10.26 -2.13 1.47
C LYS A 246 11.32 -1.94 0.38
N ALA A 247 11.94 -0.76 0.30
CA ALA A 247 13.02 -0.49 -0.65
C ALA A 247 14.26 -1.35 -0.34
N GLU A 248 14.63 -1.50 0.93
CA GLU A 248 15.74 -2.37 1.37
C GLU A 248 15.48 -3.83 1.01
N ASP A 249 14.27 -4.34 1.24
CA ASP A 249 13.88 -5.72 0.85
C ASP A 249 14.01 -5.94 -0.66
N LEU A 250 13.57 -4.99 -1.47
CA LEU A 250 13.70 -5.05 -2.93
C LEU A 250 15.16 -4.99 -3.39
N MET A 251 15.98 -4.12 -2.79
CA MET A 251 17.40 -4.05 -3.08
C MET A 251 18.13 -5.34 -2.70
N ALA A 252 17.78 -5.95 -1.56
CA ALA A 252 18.30 -7.26 -1.16
C ALA A 252 17.88 -8.39 -2.12
N ALA A 253 16.72 -8.24 -2.79
CA ALA A 253 16.24 -9.16 -3.82
C ALA A 253 16.81 -8.89 -5.22
N GLY A 254 17.73 -7.91 -5.38
CA GLY A 254 18.43 -7.65 -6.64
C GLY A 254 17.82 -6.53 -7.49
N VAL A 255 16.95 -5.69 -6.92
CA VAL A 255 16.45 -4.47 -7.58
C VAL A 255 17.41 -3.30 -7.31
N THR A 256 17.71 -2.49 -8.30
CA THR A 256 18.51 -1.26 -8.13
C THR A 256 17.57 -0.08 -7.91
N ILE A 257 17.64 0.58 -6.76
CA ILE A 257 16.91 1.81 -6.46
C ILE A 257 17.92 2.94 -6.31
N THR A 258 17.95 3.89 -7.25
CA THR A 258 18.98 4.94 -7.31
C THR A 258 18.90 5.90 -6.11
N ASP A 259 17.70 6.26 -5.71
CA ASP A 259 17.45 7.09 -4.51
C ASP A 259 16.23 6.56 -3.75
N PRO A 260 16.44 5.70 -2.72
CA PRO A 260 15.34 5.15 -1.93
C PRO A 260 14.49 6.21 -1.21
N TYR A 261 15.06 7.38 -0.91
CA TYR A 261 14.35 8.43 -0.16
C TYR A 261 13.38 9.24 -1.03
N SER A 262 13.61 9.33 -2.33
CA SER A 262 12.69 9.98 -3.29
C SER A 262 11.82 8.98 -4.06
N THR A 263 11.94 7.69 -3.75
CA THR A 263 11.16 6.61 -4.38
C THR A 263 10.05 6.13 -3.43
N TYR A 264 8.83 5.99 -3.95
CA TYR A 264 7.66 5.62 -3.16
C TYR A 264 7.12 4.28 -3.64
N ILE A 265 7.36 3.21 -2.86
CA ILE A 265 6.93 1.85 -3.19
C ILE A 265 6.02 1.34 -2.08
N GLU A 266 4.77 0.99 -2.42
CA GLU A 266 3.81 0.44 -1.47
C GLU A 266 4.09 -1.03 -1.16
N GLN A 267 3.55 -1.50 -0.03
CA GLN A 267 3.86 -2.81 0.56
C GLN A 267 3.60 -3.99 -0.38
N ASP A 268 2.50 -3.95 -1.14
CA ASP A 268 2.03 -5.06 -1.98
C ASP A 268 2.61 -5.03 -3.40
N VAL A 269 3.48 -4.08 -3.70
CA VAL A 269 4.18 -3.98 -5.00
C VAL A 269 5.24 -5.07 -5.11
N GLU A 270 5.30 -5.71 -6.28
CA GLU A 270 6.32 -6.69 -6.63
C GLU A 270 7.21 -6.13 -7.75
N VAL A 271 8.53 -6.33 -7.65
CA VAL A 271 9.50 -5.90 -8.67
C VAL A 271 10.52 -7.01 -8.91
N GLY A 272 10.72 -7.36 -10.17
CA GLY A 272 11.67 -8.39 -10.59
C GLY A 272 13.12 -7.94 -10.53
N GLN A 273 14.00 -8.94 -10.42
CA GLN A 273 15.47 -8.79 -10.35
C GLN A 273 16.02 -7.97 -11.52
N ASP A 274 17.12 -7.28 -11.32
CA ASP A 274 17.84 -6.45 -12.29
C ASP A 274 17.02 -5.26 -12.85
N THR A 275 15.86 -4.99 -12.27
CA THR A 275 15.09 -3.78 -12.57
C THR A 275 15.71 -2.58 -11.87
N VAL A 276 15.80 -1.45 -12.59
CA VAL A 276 16.35 -0.18 -12.11
C VAL A 276 15.22 0.82 -11.90
N ILE A 277 15.14 1.38 -10.69
CA ILE A 277 14.14 2.39 -10.33
C ILE A 277 14.84 3.73 -10.10
N LEU A 278 14.48 4.73 -10.91
CA LEU A 278 15.05 6.07 -10.90
C LEU A 278 14.25 7.00 -9.95
N PRO A 279 14.87 8.13 -9.51
CA PRO A 279 14.25 9.05 -8.56
C PRO A 279 12.88 9.56 -8.96
N GLY A 280 12.01 9.84 -7.98
CA GLY A 280 10.66 10.34 -8.19
C GLY A 280 9.64 9.28 -8.64
N THR A 281 10.05 8.02 -8.74
CA THR A 281 9.15 6.93 -9.14
C THR A 281 8.22 6.54 -7.99
N MET A 282 6.93 6.35 -8.32
CA MET A 282 5.89 5.90 -7.38
C MET A 282 5.24 4.61 -7.89
N LEU A 283 5.34 3.53 -7.12
CA LEU A 283 4.73 2.24 -7.41
C LEU A 283 3.68 1.92 -6.34
N GLN A 284 2.43 1.78 -6.74
CA GLN A 284 1.30 1.75 -5.83
C GLN A 284 0.32 0.61 -6.10
N GLY A 285 -0.48 0.28 -5.09
CA GLY A 285 -1.53 -0.74 -5.19
C GLY A 285 -0.96 -2.14 -5.40
N LYS A 286 -1.54 -2.87 -6.35
CA LYS A 286 -1.14 -4.23 -6.72
C LYS A 286 -0.19 -4.27 -7.93
N THR A 287 0.60 -3.21 -8.11
CA THR A 287 1.55 -3.12 -9.23
C THR A 287 2.58 -4.24 -9.16
N LYS A 288 2.76 -4.91 -10.30
CA LYS A 288 3.78 -5.94 -10.52
C LYS A 288 4.65 -5.54 -11.69
N VAL A 289 5.96 -5.54 -11.49
CA VAL A 289 6.96 -5.22 -12.50
C VAL A 289 7.87 -6.42 -12.71
N GLY A 290 8.12 -6.77 -13.96
CA GLY A 290 9.01 -7.84 -14.35
C GLY A 290 10.49 -7.53 -14.11
N LYS A 291 11.37 -8.30 -14.75
CA LYS A 291 12.82 -8.21 -14.64
C LYS A 291 13.39 -7.27 -15.70
N ASN A 292 14.62 -6.79 -15.48
CA ASN A 292 15.38 -6.00 -16.45
C ASN A 292 14.66 -4.73 -16.94
N CYS A 293 13.73 -4.19 -16.14
CA CYS A 293 13.02 -2.96 -16.47
C CYS A 293 13.82 -1.73 -16.05
N THR A 294 13.52 -0.58 -16.67
CA THR A 294 13.99 0.73 -16.20
C THR A 294 12.78 1.62 -15.99
N LEU A 295 12.53 2.02 -14.75
CA LEU A 295 11.37 2.82 -14.36
C LEU A 295 11.79 4.20 -13.88
N GLY A 296 11.21 5.23 -14.46
CA GLY A 296 11.48 6.62 -14.07
C GLY A 296 12.41 7.37 -15.04
N PRO A 297 12.84 8.61 -14.67
CA PRO A 297 12.39 9.29 -13.45
C PRO A 297 10.92 9.71 -13.49
N ASP A 298 10.37 10.13 -12.34
CA ASP A 298 9.01 10.72 -12.24
C ASP A 298 7.91 9.85 -12.90
N THR A 299 7.99 8.53 -12.72
CA THR A 299 7.01 7.56 -13.25
C THR A 299 6.07 7.12 -12.12
N GLN A 300 4.77 7.12 -12.39
CA GLN A 300 3.77 6.66 -11.43
C GLN A 300 2.96 5.50 -12.00
N LEU A 301 3.01 4.36 -11.34
CA LEU A 301 2.27 3.15 -11.69
C LEU A 301 1.34 2.77 -10.53
N THR A 302 0.04 2.63 -10.82
CA THR A 302 -0.95 2.21 -9.84
C THR A 302 -1.76 1.04 -10.39
N ASP A 303 -1.75 -0.11 -9.73
CA ASP A 303 -2.43 -1.32 -10.18
C ASP A 303 -2.07 -1.71 -11.62
N VAL A 304 -0.77 -1.68 -11.96
CA VAL A 304 -0.22 -1.99 -13.29
C VAL A 304 0.49 -3.34 -13.25
N ILE A 305 0.21 -4.19 -14.25
CA ILE A 305 1.00 -5.39 -14.53
C ILE A 305 1.95 -5.05 -15.67
N CYS A 306 3.24 -5.17 -15.43
CA CYS A 306 4.30 -4.81 -16.37
C CYS A 306 5.24 -6.02 -16.54
N GLY A 307 5.41 -6.49 -17.77
CA GLY A 307 6.31 -7.58 -18.12
C GLY A 307 7.79 -7.22 -18.01
N ASP A 308 8.65 -8.02 -18.63
CA ASP A 308 10.10 -7.89 -18.58
C ASP A 308 10.64 -6.85 -19.58
N GLY A 309 11.80 -6.28 -19.31
CA GLY A 309 12.55 -5.44 -20.25
C GLY A 309 11.93 -4.09 -20.61
N ASN A 310 10.93 -3.65 -19.89
CA ASN A 310 10.23 -2.38 -20.19
C ASN A 310 11.05 -1.16 -19.76
N HIS A 311 11.01 -0.11 -20.59
CA HIS A 311 11.62 1.18 -20.31
C HIS A 311 10.53 2.27 -20.22
N LEU A 312 10.22 2.73 -18.99
CA LEU A 312 9.14 3.69 -18.70
C LEU A 312 9.73 5.00 -18.17
N ASN A 313 9.64 6.08 -18.94
CA ASN A 313 10.18 7.38 -18.60
C ASN A 313 9.06 8.42 -18.47
N ARG A 314 8.86 9.02 -17.27
CA ARG A 314 7.78 9.99 -17.02
C ARG A 314 6.42 9.48 -17.52
N VAL A 315 6.06 8.30 -17.10
CA VAL A 315 4.79 7.64 -17.42
C VAL A 315 3.83 7.74 -16.24
N TYR A 316 2.61 8.13 -16.51
CA TYR A 316 1.50 7.96 -15.57
C TYR A 316 0.61 6.83 -16.06
N ALA A 317 0.53 5.73 -15.31
CA ALA A 317 -0.23 4.55 -15.69
C ALA A 317 -1.11 4.05 -14.55
N HIS A 318 -2.33 3.65 -14.87
CA HIS A 318 -3.29 3.17 -13.88
C HIS A 318 -4.16 2.05 -14.45
N SER A 319 -4.23 0.92 -13.74
CA SER A 319 -5.06 -0.26 -14.07
C SER A 319 -4.91 -0.69 -15.53
N CYS A 320 -3.67 -0.98 -15.95
CA CYS A 320 -3.34 -1.40 -17.31
C CYS A 320 -2.31 -2.54 -17.29
N GLU A 321 -2.19 -3.20 -18.44
CA GLU A 321 -1.29 -4.32 -18.65
C GLU A 321 -0.29 -4.00 -19.75
N LEU A 322 0.98 -4.25 -19.46
CA LEU A 322 2.11 -4.06 -20.38
C LEU A 322 2.83 -5.39 -20.53
N GLY A 323 3.00 -5.86 -21.75
CA GLY A 323 3.85 -6.99 -22.09
C GLY A 323 5.33 -6.65 -21.95
N ASP A 324 6.16 -7.26 -22.78
CA ASP A 324 7.61 -7.18 -22.68
C ASP A 324 8.24 -6.15 -23.64
N ASN A 325 9.41 -5.63 -23.27
CA ASN A 325 10.29 -4.82 -24.11
C ASN A 325 9.67 -3.54 -24.68
N ASN A 326 8.72 -2.92 -23.97
CA ASN A 326 8.11 -1.68 -24.42
C ASN A 326 8.98 -0.46 -24.08
N GLU A 327 9.08 0.49 -24.98
CA GLU A 327 9.71 1.81 -24.81
C GLU A 327 8.63 2.89 -24.71
N ILE A 328 8.39 3.44 -23.51
CA ILE A 328 7.27 4.34 -23.23
C ILE A 328 7.76 5.63 -22.58
N GLY A 329 7.38 6.77 -23.16
CA GLY A 329 7.67 8.10 -22.62
C GLY A 329 8.56 8.97 -23.50
N PRO A 330 8.89 10.18 -23.02
CA PRO A 330 8.36 10.78 -21.78
C PRO A 330 6.95 11.37 -21.94
N PHE A 331 6.31 11.66 -20.78
CA PHE A 331 5.00 12.31 -20.71
C PHE A 331 3.88 11.51 -21.40
N VAL A 332 3.73 10.26 -21.00
CA VAL A 332 2.70 9.35 -21.48
C VAL A 332 1.67 9.08 -20.38
N HIS A 333 0.40 9.06 -20.76
CA HIS A 333 -0.69 8.68 -19.87
C HIS A 333 -1.38 7.40 -20.38
N LEU A 334 -1.21 6.30 -19.66
CA LEU A 334 -1.91 5.05 -19.87
C LEU A 334 -3.07 4.94 -18.90
N ARG A 335 -4.29 4.97 -19.44
CA ARG A 335 -5.52 4.94 -18.65
C ARG A 335 -6.04 3.51 -18.48
N PRO A 336 -7.02 3.31 -17.57
CA PRO A 336 -7.57 1.98 -17.31
C PRO A 336 -8.02 1.24 -18.58
N GLU A 337 -7.98 -0.08 -18.50
CA GLU A 337 -8.36 -0.99 -19.59
C GLU A 337 -7.46 -0.86 -20.85
N THR A 338 -6.25 -0.32 -20.70
CA THR A 338 -5.22 -0.34 -21.73
C THR A 338 -4.40 -1.60 -21.61
N CYS A 339 -4.30 -2.35 -22.72
CA CYS A 339 -3.42 -3.50 -22.88
C CYS A 339 -2.39 -3.20 -23.97
N LEU A 340 -1.12 -3.20 -23.61
CA LEU A 340 -0.01 -3.09 -24.54
C LEU A 340 0.69 -4.45 -24.58
N HIS A 341 0.83 -5.03 -25.79
CA HIS A 341 1.57 -6.27 -25.95
C HIS A 341 3.09 -6.02 -25.95
N ASN A 342 3.87 -6.58 -26.84
CA ASN A 342 5.33 -6.54 -26.79
C ASN A 342 5.95 -5.59 -27.81
N ASP A 343 7.18 -5.12 -27.54
CA ASP A 343 7.99 -4.33 -28.46
C ASP A 343 7.33 -3.03 -28.95
N ILE A 344 6.43 -2.46 -28.15
CA ILE A 344 5.66 -1.26 -28.48
C ILE A 344 6.50 -0.01 -28.18
N LYS A 345 6.39 1.00 -29.06
CA LYS A 345 7.03 2.30 -28.87
C LYS A 345 5.99 3.40 -28.73
N ILE A 346 5.91 4.01 -27.55
CA ILE A 346 5.07 5.17 -27.27
C ILE A 346 5.98 6.35 -26.91
N GLY A 347 5.93 7.40 -27.74
CA GLY A 347 6.72 8.60 -27.49
C GLY A 347 5.99 9.65 -26.67
N ASN A 348 6.41 10.90 -26.80
CA ASN A 348 5.98 11.97 -25.92
C ASN A 348 4.58 12.52 -26.20
N PHE A 349 3.89 12.90 -25.13
CA PHE A 349 2.54 13.49 -25.14
C PHE A 349 1.50 12.58 -25.78
N VAL A 350 1.49 11.33 -25.40
CA VAL A 350 0.54 10.32 -25.87
C VAL A 350 -0.38 9.89 -24.74
N GLU A 351 -1.67 9.82 -25.03
CA GLU A 351 -2.66 9.23 -24.13
C GLU A 351 -3.28 8.00 -24.79
N VAL A 352 -3.30 6.87 -24.06
CA VAL A 352 -3.95 5.62 -24.47
C VAL A 352 -5.00 5.24 -23.43
N LYS A 353 -6.19 4.86 -23.88
CA LYS A 353 -7.31 4.51 -23.00
C LYS A 353 -8.15 3.38 -23.58
N ASN A 354 -8.47 2.37 -22.76
CA ASN A 354 -9.37 1.27 -23.15
C ASN A 354 -9.06 0.74 -24.54
N SER A 355 -7.79 0.44 -24.79
CA SER A 355 -7.29 0.07 -26.11
C SER A 355 -6.37 -1.14 -26.01
N ASP A 356 -6.49 -2.04 -26.97
CA ASP A 356 -5.62 -3.18 -27.17
C ASP A 356 -4.61 -2.84 -28.27
N VAL A 357 -3.32 -2.89 -27.96
CA VAL A 357 -2.24 -2.50 -28.87
C VAL A 357 -1.29 -3.68 -29.05
N ASP A 358 -1.28 -4.26 -30.25
CA ASP A 358 -0.51 -5.47 -30.56
C ASP A 358 0.96 -5.17 -30.88
N ASP A 359 1.78 -6.22 -30.94
CA ASP A 359 3.24 -6.19 -31.00
C ASP A 359 3.81 -5.22 -32.05
N GLY A 360 4.89 -4.55 -31.68
CA GLY A 360 5.68 -3.71 -32.56
C GLY A 360 5.01 -2.41 -33.02
N THR A 361 3.83 -2.09 -32.51
CA THR A 361 3.06 -0.88 -32.86
C THR A 361 3.73 0.37 -32.32
N LYS A 362 3.59 1.49 -33.07
CA LYS A 362 4.25 2.76 -32.77
C LYS A 362 3.25 3.91 -32.67
N LEU A 363 3.27 4.60 -31.53
CA LEU A 363 2.50 5.80 -31.21
C LEU A 363 3.45 6.93 -30.80
N PRO A 364 4.18 7.55 -31.76
CA PRO A 364 5.38 8.30 -31.42
C PRO A 364 5.14 9.70 -30.81
N HIS A 365 4.11 10.47 -31.20
CA HIS A 365 4.00 11.88 -30.79
C HIS A 365 2.57 12.42 -30.81
N LEU A 366 2.17 13.13 -29.73
CA LEU A 366 0.95 13.95 -29.68
C LEU A 366 -0.31 13.18 -30.14
N ILE A 367 -0.54 12.00 -29.57
CA ILE A 367 -1.60 11.09 -30.01
C ILE A 367 -2.63 10.92 -28.90
N TYR A 368 -3.91 10.89 -29.28
CA TYR A 368 -4.95 10.31 -28.46
C TYR A 368 -5.46 9.01 -29.10
N CYS A 369 -5.24 7.89 -28.42
CA CYS A 369 -5.71 6.56 -28.81
C CYS A 369 -6.69 6.05 -27.76
N GLY A 370 -7.99 6.19 -28.00
CA GLY A 370 -9.03 5.74 -27.09
C GLY A 370 -10.01 4.79 -27.74
N ASP A 371 -10.44 3.77 -26.98
CA ASP A 371 -11.41 2.77 -27.40
C ASP A 371 -11.04 2.15 -28.76
N SER A 372 -9.81 1.60 -28.89
CA SER A 372 -9.25 1.15 -30.16
C SER A 372 -8.57 -0.22 -30.07
N ASP A 373 -8.63 -0.98 -31.16
CA ASP A 373 -7.89 -2.23 -31.34
C ASP A 373 -6.87 -2.02 -32.45
N LEU A 374 -5.59 -2.08 -32.13
CA LEU A 374 -4.48 -1.90 -33.05
C LEU A 374 -3.75 -3.22 -33.25
N GLY A 375 -3.72 -3.69 -34.50
CA GLY A 375 -2.95 -4.88 -34.91
C GLY A 375 -1.44 -4.65 -34.88
N LYS A 376 -0.69 -5.68 -35.29
CA LYS A 376 0.78 -5.68 -35.24
C LYS A 376 1.39 -4.64 -36.17
N ASN A 377 2.47 -4.01 -35.70
CA ASN A 377 3.28 -3.08 -36.50
C ASN A 377 2.50 -1.91 -37.10
N VAL A 378 1.41 -1.49 -36.48
CA VAL A 378 0.70 -0.27 -36.88
C VAL A 378 1.57 0.94 -36.53
N ASN A 379 1.53 1.97 -37.38
CA ASN A 379 2.21 3.23 -37.13
C ASN A 379 1.24 4.41 -37.17
N PHE A 380 1.08 5.13 -36.08
CA PHE A 380 0.34 6.37 -36.00
C PHE A 380 1.25 7.57 -36.26
N GLY A 381 0.86 8.43 -37.17
CA GLY A 381 1.51 9.71 -37.39
C GLY A 381 1.20 10.70 -36.25
N CYS A 382 2.07 11.69 -36.10
CA CYS A 382 1.92 12.76 -35.11
C CYS A 382 0.54 13.44 -35.20
N GLY A 383 -0.10 13.72 -34.08
CA GLY A 383 -1.39 14.39 -34.02
C GLY A 383 -2.60 13.54 -34.42
N THR A 384 -2.44 12.22 -34.52
CA THR A 384 -3.57 11.32 -34.78
C THR A 384 -4.51 11.27 -33.58
N VAL A 385 -5.81 11.32 -33.84
CA VAL A 385 -6.87 11.23 -32.84
C VAL A 385 -7.89 10.18 -33.25
N THR A 386 -8.19 9.24 -32.33
CA THR A 386 -9.36 8.38 -32.42
C THR A 386 -10.55 9.14 -31.85
N VAL A 387 -11.50 9.58 -32.71
CA VAL A 387 -12.69 10.32 -32.28
C VAL A 387 -13.74 9.30 -31.86
N ASN A 388 -13.62 8.85 -30.61
CA ASN A 388 -14.35 7.71 -30.06
C ASN A 388 -15.69 8.06 -29.39
N PHE A 389 -16.06 9.34 -29.28
CA PHE A 389 -17.26 9.81 -28.59
C PHE A 389 -18.13 10.66 -29.48
N ASP A 390 -19.40 10.28 -29.65
CA ASP A 390 -20.38 10.97 -30.51
C ASP A 390 -21.24 12.01 -29.77
N GLY A 391 -20.90 12.29 -28.50
CA GLY A 391 -21.67 13.16 -27.60
C GLY A 391 -22.63 12.38 -26.68
N LYS A 392 -22.86 11.08 -26.94
CA LYS A 392 -23.72 10.20 -26.15
C LYS A 392 -23.09 8.86 -25.85
N ASN A 393 -22.53 8.21 -26.87
CA ASN A 393 -21.96 6.86 -26.79
C ASN A 393 -20.48 6.87 -27.19
N LYS A 394 -19.76 5.85 -26.74
CA LYS A 394 -18.40 5.58 -27.20
C LYS A 394 -18.42 4.46 -28.24
N HIS A 395 -17.56 4.60 -29.23
CA HIS A 395 -17.39 3.68 -30.34
C HIS A 395 -15.92 3.29 -30.46
N ARG A 396 -15.65 2.09 -31.00
CA ARG A 396 -14.29 1.60 -31.20
C ARG A 396 -13.79 1.86 -32.60
N CYS A 397 -12.48 2.11 -32.73
CA CYS A 397 -11.74 2.03 -33.99
C CYS A 397 -11.00 0.69 -34.04
N THR A 398 -11.00 0.05 -35.21
CA THR A 398 -10.19 -1.15 -35.47
C THR A 398 -9.17 -0.83 -36.56
N ILE A 399 -7.90 -1.04 -36.26
CA ILE A 399 -6.80 -0.76 -37.21
C ILE A 399 -5.99 -2.06 -37.37
N ASP A 400 -6.07 -2.65 -38.54
CA ASP A 400 -5.40 -3.93 -38.82
C ASP A 400 -3.87 -3.78 -38.92
N GLU A 401 -3.20 -4.91 -38.96
CA GLU A 401 -1.74 -5.02 -38.99
C GLU A 401 -1.08 -4.22 -40.14
N HIS A 402 0.10 -3.64 -39.83
CA HIS A 402 0.92 -2.87 -40.75
C HIS A 402 0.24 -1.64 -41.37
N ALA A 403 -0.91 -1.20 -40.87
CA ALA A 403 -1.53 0.03 -41.31
C ALA A 403 -0.70 1.26 -40.93
N PHE A 404 -0.67 2.26 -41.79
CA PHE A 404 0.03 3.53 -41.58
C PHE A 404 -0.98 4.67 -41.50
N ILE A 405 -1.13 5.28 -40.36
CA ILE A 405 -2.01 6.42 -40.16
C ILE A 405 -1.19 7.70 -40.31
N GLY A 406 -1.53 8.51 -41.30
CA GLY A 406 -0.82 9.78 -41.56
C GLY A 406 -0.97 10.80 -40.44
N CYS A 407 -0.04 11.75 -40.36
CA CYS A 407 -0.08 12.80 -39.34
C CYS A 407 -1.38 13.62 -39.37
N ASN A 408 -1.85 14.09 -38.20
CA ASN A 408 -3.10 14.86 -38.05
C ASN A 408 -4.32 14.17 -38.67
N THR A 409 -4.38 12.85 -38.60
CA THR A 409 -5.56 12.08 -39.01
C THR A 409 -6.55 11.97 -37.86
N ASN A 410 -7.83 12.30 -38.16
CA ASN A 410 -8.94 12.00 -37.25
C ASN A 410 -9.63 10.71 -37.71
N LEU A 411 -9.63 9.68 -36.89
CA LEU A 411 -10.40 8.45 -37.12
C LEU A 411 -11.74 8.55 -36.40
N VAL A 412 -12.81 8.80 -37.10
CA VAL A 412 -14.16 8.98 -36.53
C VAL A 412 -14.80 7.63 -36.31
N ALA A 413 -14.82 7.16 -35.10
CA ALA A 413 -15.36 5.86 -34.74
C ALA A 413 -16.90 5.78 -34.85
N PRO A 414 -17.49 4.63 -35.22
CA PRO A 414 -16.77 3.40 -35.53
C PRO A 414 -16.15 3.45 -36.95
N VAL A 415 -14.88 3.04 -37.04
CA VAL A 415 -14.19 2.94 -38.35
C VAL A 415 -13.16 1.79 -38.29
N HIS A 416 -13.09 1.06 -39.43
CA HIS A 416 -12.12 0.00 -39.65
C HIS A 416 -11.10 0.41 -40.70
N VAL A 417 -9.81 0.33 -40.35
CA VAL A 417 -8.69 0.54 -41.30
C VAL A 417 -8.03 -0.80 -41.56
N GLY A 418 -8.19 -1.31 -42.77
CA GLY A 418 -7.73 -2.64 -43.18
C GLY A 418 -6.19 -2.76 -43.22
N ALA A 419 -5.72 -4.00 -43.22
CA ALA A 419 -4.30 -4.32 -43.18
C ALA A 419 -3.49 -3.63 -44.28
N ARG A 420 -2.33 -3.07 -43.91
CA ARG A 420 -1.42 -2.34 -44.81
C ARG A 420 -2.06 -1.15 -45.54
N ALA A 421 -3.19 -0.65 -45.04
CA ALA A 421 -3.79 0.57 -45.55
C ALA A 421 -3.07 1.81 -45.09
N PHE A 422 -3.19 2.90 -45.82
CA PHE A 422 -2.62 4.21 -45.48
C PHE A 422 -3.73 5.24 -45.40
N THR A 423 -3.60 6.17 -44.43
CA THR A 423 -4.36 7.42 -44.48
C THR A 423 -3.44 8.59 -44.80
N ALA A 424 -3.89 9.49 -45.67
CA ALA A 424 -3.13 10.68 -46.01
C ALA A 424 -3.10 11.66 -44.83
N ALA A 425 -1.98 12.32 -44.61
CA ALA A 425 -1.86 13.34 -43.54
C ALA A 425 -2.94 14.43 -43.65
N GLY A 426 -3.48 14.88 -42.49
CA GLY A 426 -4.55 15.87 -42.42
C GLY A 426 -5.92 15.36 -42.82
N SER A 427 -6.15 14.05 -42.84
CA SER A 427 -7.43 13.43 -43.23
C SER A 427 -8.38 13.25 -42.06
N THR A 428 -9.67 13.44 -42.28
CA THR A 428 -10.76 12.99 -41.41
C THR A 428 -11.43 11.76 -42.05
N ILE A 429 -11.22 10.60 -41.42
CA ILE A 429 -11.70 9.31 -41.93
C ILE A 429 -13.00 8.96 -41.20
N THR A 430 -14.08 8.86 -41.98
CA THR A 430 -15.46 8.61 -41.50
C THR A 430 -16.08 7.33 -42.08
N LYS A 431 -15.34 6.59 -42.89
CA LYS A 431 -15.75 5.32 -43.52
C LYS A 431 -14.58 4.35 -43.45
N ASP A 432 -14.90 3.08 -43.50
CA ASP A 432 -13.90 2.01 -43.53
C ASP A 432 -12.94 2.17 -44.70
N VAL A 433 -11.68 1.83 -44.44
CA VAL A 433 -10.61 1.88 -45.44
C VAL A 433 -10.23 0.44 -45.80
N PRO A 434 -10.42 0.03 -47.04
CA PRO A 434 -10.05 -1.33 -47.47
C PRO A 434 -8.55 -1.61 -47.28
N ALA A 435 -8.21 -2.87 -47.10
CA ALA A 435 -6.81 -3.29 -47.01
C ALA A 435 -5.99 -2.80 -48.23
N LYS A 436 -4.75 -2.36 -47.99
CA LYS A 436 -3.80 -1.83 -49.00
C LYS A 436 -4.28 -0.58 -49.76
N ALA A 437 -5.35 0.08 -49.29
CA ALA A 437 -5.86 1.31 -49.89
C ALA A 437 -5.17 2.55 -49.29
N LEU A 438 -5.17 3.64 -50.02
CA LEU A 438 -4.87 4.99 -49.54
C LEU A 438 -6.17 5.78 -49.38
N ALA A 439 -6.51 6.12 -48.14
CA ALA A 439 -7.65 6.99 -47.84
C ALA A 439 -7.21 8.45 -47.80
N VAL A 440 -7.92 9.33 -48.52
CA VAL A 440 -7.67 10.79 -48.53
C VAL A 440 -8.97 11.50 -48.19
N GLY A 441 -9.08 11.98 -46.96
CA GLY A 441 -10.26 12.67 -46.41
C GLY A 441 -9.99 14.15 -46.11
N ARG A 442 -9.44 14.90 -47.10
CA ARG A 442 -9.12 16.33 -46.97
C ARG A 442 -9.41 17.09 -48.26
N ALA A 443 -9.58 18.42 -48.18
CA ALA A 443 -9.73 19.28 -49.33
C ALA A 443 -8.47 19.31 -50.20
N LYS A 444 -8.66 19.58 -51.51
CA LYS A 444 -7.52 19.89 -52.39
C LYS A 444 -6.88 21.23 -52.01
N GLN A 445 -5.57 21.27 -52.04
CA GLN A 445 -4.83 22.51 -51.77
C GLN A 445 -5.16 23.53 -52.84
N LEU A 446 -5.45 24.76 -52.44
CA LEU A 446 -5.60 25.93 -53.29
C LEU A 446 -4.52 26.93 -52.90
N ASN A 447 -3.72 27.36 -53.88
CA ASN A 447 -2.77 28.43 -53.68
C ASN A 447 -3.38 29.74 -54.22
N ILE A 448 -3.40 30.78 -53.39
CA ILE A 448 -3.84 32.14 -53.78
C ILE A 448 -2.57 32.96 -53.93
N GLU A 449 -2.17 33.20 -55.18
CA GLU A 449 -0.98 33.99 -55.48
C GLU A 449 -1.16 35.46 -55.12
N ASN A 450 -0.08 36.10 -54.66
CA ASN A 450 -0.05 37.49 -54.25
C ASN A 450 -1.03 37.84 -53.10
N TRP A 451 -1.35 36.83 -52.24
CA TRP A 451 -2.18 37.03 -51.03
C TRP A 451 -1.55 37.99 -50.04
N VAL A 452 -0.21 37.91 -49.83
CA VAL A 452 0.55 38.81 -48.95
C VAL A 452 0.88 40.06 -49.75
N LYS A 453 0.44 41.23 -49.21
CA LYS A 453 0.80 42.56 -49.75
C LYS A 453 2.07 43.06 -49.04
N GLU A 454 2.82 43.94 -49.73
CA GLU A 454 4.12 44.44 -49.21
C GLU A 454 4.06 45.07 -47.80
N ASP A 455 2.89 45.62 -47.41
CA ASP A 455 2.64 46.25 -46.12
C ASP A 455 2.07 45.29 -45.06
N THR A 456 1.99 44.00 -45.31
CA THR A 456 1.43 43.03 -44.36
C THR A 456 2.36 42.79 -43.18
N TYR A 457 3.66 42.96 -43.37
CA TYR A 457 4.68 42.88 -42.33
C TYR A 457 5.32 44.25 -42.16
N LYS A 458 5.17 44.82 -40.95
CA LYS A 458 6.01 45.98 -40.54
C LYS A 458 7.35 45.40 -40.10
N ASP A 459 8.45 45.90 -40.66
CA ASP A 459 9.84 45.66 -40.23
C ASP A 459 10.02 46.09 -38.77
#